data_93df2d7a49b9c63c72cf405f2848fd88
#
_entry.id   93df2d7a49b9c63c72cf405f2848fd88
#
_cell.length_a   1.000
_cell.length_b   1.000
_cell.length_c   1.000
_cell.angle_alpha   90.00
_cell.angle_beta   90.00
_cell.angle_gamma   90.00
#
_symmetry.space_group_name_H-M   'P 1'
#
loop_
_entity.id
_entity.type
_entity.pdbx_description
1 polymer ?
#
loop_
_entity_poly.entity_id
_entity_poly.type
_entity_poly.pdbx_seq_one_letter_code
_entity_poly.pdbx_strand_id
1 'polypeptide(L)'
;MAIITISRGTLSGGKDLAQRLGEKLGYRVISREVVVDAAKTYGVAEDKLLGELEHAPGLWARVTGHEEHYVLALQATLADHVSSGNVVYHGLAGRFLLDGLPGVMRVRLIAPMSYRVSAASAQLGISREQAVQHIRKVDHEREKWVHSLYGQDWADPSHYDVTINLGDMSMDTAANMVQCLVSSKEFAWNDDAKRVVHDFALKTRVRAHLRFLSPWPDMVVNVQVKNGVVRLSGDSTFEGLKADVERFVENIQGVTHLVHAGQVVEAQQRDTKELLAKEIMIPLARYPHVKDTVTLREVIGAISSSAVRLEDGFLIPPRYVLVFDASDALVGVVSRRDILRGLAPGYLNVKHALEHVPGVMPTMADGFEQSFAWNSLFSFGALNNAREPVKQIMTPPVALVNVTDTVGTVVGAMLQHRVDLVPVLDGGRVIGVVLMTDIFDNVAQYIMEGTAS
;
A
#
# COMPACT_ATOMS: atom_id res chain seq x y z
N MET A 1 15.17 20.86 14.12
CA MET A 1 14.07 19.96 14.49
C MET A 1 13.81 19.03 13.32
N ALA A 2 13.62 17.73 13.55
CA ALA A 2 13.35 16.74 12.50
C ALA A 2 12.72 15.49 13.10
N ILE A 3 12.34 14.54 12.23
CA ILE A 3 11.96 13.18 12.59
C ILE A 3 13.06 12.26 12.07
N ILE A 4 13.53 11.31 12.87
CA ILE A 4 14.52 10.33 12.46
C ILE A 4 13.91 8.94 12.53
N THR A 5 13.94 8.19 11.43
CA THR A 5 13.55 6.78 11.42
C THR A 5 14.80 5.91 11.26
N ILE A 6 14.95 4.89 12.12
CA ILE A 6 16.08 3.96 12.08
C ILE A 6 15.58 2.57 11.68
N SER A 7 15.90 2.17 10.46
CA SER A 7 15.77 0.82 9.97
C SER A 7 17.05 0.04 10.25
N ARG A 8 16.94 -1.21 10.65
CA ARG A 8 18.12 -1.96 11.09
C ARG A 8 18.04 -3.45 10.80
N GLY A 9 19.17 -4.08 10.53
CA GLY A 9 19.32 -5.52 10.63
C GLY A 9 19.12 -5.97 12.10
N THR A 10 18.65 -7.17 12.29
CA THR A 10 18.47 -7.74 13.63
C THR A 10 19.77 -7.68 14.41
N LEU A 11 19.74 -7.12 15.63
CA LEU A 11 20.91 -6.97 16.52
C LEU A 11 22.07 -6.11 15.97
N SER A 12 21.78 -5.19 15.05
CA SER A 12 22.77 -4.22 14.52
C SER A 12 22.92 -2.97 15.39
N GLY A 13 22.41 -2.93 16.62
CA GLY A 13 22.61 -1.78 17.52
C GLY A 13 21.63 -0.60 17.35
N GLY A 14 20.52 -0.79 16.61
CA GLY A 14 19.60 0.32 16.34
C GLY A 14 18.95 0.96 17.56
N LYS A 15 18.73 0.20 18.65
CA LYS A 15 18.25 0.75 19.93
C LYS A 15 19.30 1.67 20.57
N ASP A 16 20.55 1.27 20.57
CA ASP A 16 21.66 2.05 21.12
C ASP A 16 21.85 3.35 20.33
N LEU A 17 21.84 3.27 18.99
CA LEU A 17 21.87 4.47 18.14
C LEU A 17 20.72 5.43 18.45
N ALA A 18 19.49 4.91 18.59
CA ALA A 18 18.32 5.73 18.89
C ALA A 18 18.44 6.44 20.24
N GLN A 19 18.90 5.74 21.27
CA GLN A 19 19.10 6.32 22.60
C GLN A 19 20.15 7.43 22.58
N ARG A 20 21.31 7.20 21.97
CA ARG A 20 22.37 8.22 21.82
C ARG A 20 21.91 9.45 21.05
N LEU A 21 21.12 9.24 19.99
CA LEU A 21 20.54 10.36 19.23
C LEU A 21 19.51 11.12 20.07
N GLY A 22 18.67 10.42 20.83
CA GLY A 22 17.74 11.04 21.77
C GLY A 22 18.45 11.93 22.79
N GLU A 23 19.51 11.43 23.41
CA GLU A 23 20.34 12.19 24.36
C GLU A 23 21.03 13.38 23.70
N LYS A 24 21.69 13.17 22.54
CA LYS A 24 22.45 14.22 21.85
C LYS A 24 21.58 15.34 21.29
N LEU A 25 20.39 15.03 20.81
CA LEU A 25 19.50 15.97 20.13
C LEU A 25 18.37 16.50 21.04
N GLY A 26 18.18 15.89 22.22
CA GLY A 26 17.02 16.16 23.07
C GLY A 26 15.71 15.66 22.44
N TYR A 27 15.76 14.58 21.62
CA TYR A 27 14.62 14.04 20.94
C TYR A 27 14.00 12.88 21.73
N ARG A 28 12.68 12.77 21.64
CA ARG A 28 11.96 11.63 22.23
C ARG A 28 12.25 10.37 21.41
N VAL A 29 12.65 9.30 22.10
CA VAL A 29 12.88 8.00 21.47
C VAL A 29 11.62 7.16 21.61
N ILE A 30 11.11 6.63 20.51
CA ILE A 30 9.94 5.75 20.49
C ILE A 30 10.21 4.48 19.68
N SER A 31 9.54 3.40 20.05
CA SER A 31 9.68 2.09 19.40
C SER A 31 8.39 1.27 19.55
N ARG A 32 8.37 0.35 20.53
CA ARG A 32 7.22 -0.56 20.76
C ARG A 32 5.99 0.16 21.30
N GLU A 33 6.16 1.32 21.87
CA GLU A 33 5.08 2.15 22.41
C GLU A 33 4.00 2.42 21.34
N VAL A 34 4.40 2.56 20.07
CA VAL A 34 3.47 2.72 18.95
C VAL A 34 2.49 1.54 18.84
N VAL A 35 2.98 0.32 19.06
CA VAL A 35 2.13 -0.89 19.01
C VAL A 35 1.16 -0.92 20.18
N VAL A 36 1.65 -0.63 21.38
CA VAL A 36 0.83 -0.60 22.60
C VAL A 36 -0.25 0.48 22.50
N ASP A 37 0.12 1.66 22.05
CA ASP A 37 -0.81 2.79 21.91
C ASP A 37 -1.84 2.51 20.79
N ALA A 38 -1.42 1.91 19.67
CA ALA A 38 -2.34 1.50 18.62
C ALA A 38 -3.34 0.44 19.11
N ALA A 39 -2.87 -0.57 19.84
CA ALA A 39 -3.72 -1.59 20.45
C ALA A 39 -4.78 -0.97 21.35
N LYS A 40 -4.36 -0.06 22.23
CA LYS A 40 -5.23 0.63 23.19
C LYS A 40 -6.23 1.57 22.50
N THR A 41 -5.76 2.34 21.50
CA THR A 41 -6.58 3.37 20.84
C THR A 41 -7.64 2.76 19.94
N TYR A 42 -7.29 1.71 19.19
CA TYR A 42 -8.16 1.12 18.19
C TYR A 42 -8.81 -0.21 18.61
N GLY A 43 -8.62 -0.62 19.85
CA GLY A 43 -9.23 -1.84 20.39
C GLY A 43 -8.72 -3.13 19.73
N VAL A 44 -7.50 -3.11 19.19
CA VAL A 44 -6.86 -4.24 18.52
C VAL A 44 -5.97 -4.98 19.52
N ALA A 45 -5.99 -6.30 19.54
CA ALA A 45 -5.12 -7.07 20.41
C ALA A 45 -3.64 -6.85 20.06
N GLU A 46 -2.79 -6.57 21.07
CA GLU A 46 -1.36 -6.27 20.88
C GLU A 46 -0.60 -7.42 20.20
N ASP A 47 -0.95 -8.65 20.55
CA ASP A 47 -0.38 -9.87 19.95
C ASP A 47 -0.69 -9.98 18.45
N LYS A 48 -1.88 -9.54 18.02
CA LYS A 48 -2.23 -9.46 16.60
C LYS A 48 -1.38 -8.41 15.88
N LEU A 49 -1.28 -7.19 16.45
CA LEU A 49 -0.44 -6.14 15.87
C LEU A 49 1.04 -6.55 15.80
N LEU A 50 1.56 -7.24 16.81
CA LEU A 50 2.93 -7.76 16.80
C LEU A 50 3.10 -8.92 15.82
N GLY A 51 2.15 -9.84 15.77
CA GLY A 51 2.16 -10.97 14.83
C GLY A 51 2.20 -10.50 13.38
N GLU A 52 1.39 -9.49 13.05
CA GLU A 52 1.37 -8.86 11.73
C GLU A 52 2.69 -8.12 11.39
N LEU A 53 3.42 -7.64 12.39
CA LEU A 53 4.71 -6.98 12.20
C LEU A 53 5.89 -7.96 12.12
N GLU A 54 5.78 -9.12 12.76
CA GLU A 54 6.88 -10.08 12.87
C GLU A 54 6.84 -11.15 11.79
N HIS A 55 5.68 -11.39 11.18
CA HIS A 55 5.47 -12.45 10.20
C HIS A 55 4.94 -11.87 8.90
N ALA A 56 5.48 -12.35 7.79
CA ALA A 56 4.92 -11.99 6.49
C ALA A 56 3.49 -12.54 6.38
N PRO A 57 2.59 -11.75 5.81
CA PRO A 57 1.20 -12.13 5.60
C PRO A 57 1.05 -13.50 4.94
N GLY A 58 0.18 -14.32 5.48
CA GLY A 58 -0.22 -15.56 4.82
C GLY A 58 -0.93 -15.25 3.50
N LEU A 59 -0.90 -16.18 2.54
CA LEU A 59 -1.56 -16.03 1.23
C LEU A 59 -3.03 -15.59 1.34
N TRP A 60 -3.69 -15.98 2.41
CA TRP A 60 -5.09 -15.69 2.74
C TRP A 60 -5.35 -14.25 3.15
N ALA A 61 -4.54 -13.76 4.02
CA ALA A 61 -4.66 -12.43 4.54
C ALA A 61 -4.43 -11.39 3.43
N ARG A 62 -3.54 -11.69 2.48
CA ARG A 62 -3.31 -10.90 1.25
C ARG A 62 -4.53 -10.84 0.34
N VAL A 63 -5.29 -11.95 0.22
CA VAL A 63 -6.49 -12.02 -0.63
C VAL A 63 -7.68 -11.30 0.00
N THR A 64 -7.76 -11.29 1.34
CA THR A 64 -8.88 -10.70 2.08
C THR A 64 -8.67 -9.23 2.46
N GLY A 65 -7.45 -8.67 2.30
CA GLY A 65 -7.15 -7.28 2.64
C GLY A 65 -7.17 -6.97 4.14
N HIS A 66 -7.28 -7.99 5.02
CA HIS A 66 -7.42 -7.78 6.47
C HIS A 66 -6.16 -7.21 7.12
N GLU A 67 -4.99 -7.35 6.49
CA GLU A 67 -3.70 -6.95 7.05
C GLU A 67 -3.37 -5.48 6.86
N GLU A 68 -3.85 -4.88 5.77
CA GLU A 68 -3.73 -3.44 5.54
C GLU A 68 -4.34 -2.62 6.68
N HIS A 69 -5.30 -3.23 7.41
CA HIS A 69 -6.00 -2.59 8.50
C HIS A 69 -5.10 -2.39 9.74
N TYR A 70 -4.32 -3.39 10.11
CA TYR A 70 -3.42 -3.28 11.27
C TYR A 70 -2.27 -2.31 11.00
N VAL A 71 -1.77 -2.29 9.75
CA VAL A 71 -0.78 -1.30 9.31
C VAL A 71 -1.33 0.12 9.41
N LEU A 72 -2.60 0.33 9.09
CA LEU A 72 -3.27 1.63 9.23
C LEU A 72 -3.32 2.11 10.68
N ALA A 73 -3.64 1.24 11.65
CA ALA A 73 -3.63 1.59 13.07
C ALA A 73 -2.22 2.01 13.54
N LEU A 74 -1.20 1.27 13.11
CA LEU A 74 0.20 1.59 13.43
C LEU A 74 0.66 2.88 12.76
N GLN A 75 0.27 3.10 11.50
CA GLN A 75 0.59 4.31 10.76
C GLN A 75 -0.04 5.55 11.40
N ALA A 76 -1.32 5.48 11.75
CA ALA A 76 -2.01 6.57 12.42
C ALA A 76 -1.37 6.90 13.77
N THR A 77 -1.07 5.88 14.59
CA THR A 77 -0.43 6.08 15.89
C THR A 77 0.99 6.63 15.75
N LEU A 78 1.79 6.11 14.81
CA LEU A 78 3.13 6.64 14.56
C LEU A 78 3.07 8.09 14.06
N ALA A 79 2.15 8.40 13.13
CA ALA A 79 1.96 9.75 12.63
C ALA A 79 1.60 10.74 13.74
N ASP A 80 0.76 10.34 14.68
CA ASP A 80 0.43 11.15 15.87
C ASP A 80 1.66 11.39 16.75
N HIS A 81 2.46 10.35 17.00
CA HIS A 81 3.68 10.48 17.79
C HIS A 81 4.71 11.42 17.18
N VAL A 82 4.82 11.44 15.84
CA VAL A 82 5.82 12.27 15.14
C VAL A 82 5.31 13.65 14.76
N SER A 83 4.02 13.93 14.90
CA SER A 83 3.40 15.19 14.48
C SER A 83 4.01 16.43 15.14
N SER A 84 4.54 16.31 16.34
CA SER A 84 5.26 17.39 17.05
C SER A 84 6.73 17.55 16.65
N GLY A 85 7.27 16.68 15.79
CA GLY A 85 8.71 16.63 15.50
C GLY A 85 9.55 16.13 16.67
N ASN A 86 10.88 16.25 16.55
CA ASN A 86 11.84 15.89 17.61
C ASN A 86 11.71 14.44 18.10
N VAL A 87 11.57 13.51 17.18
CA VAL A 87 11.38 12.10 17.48
C VAL A 87 12.41 11.25 16.76
N VAL A 88 12.94 10.26 17.49
CA VAL A 88 13.71 9.14 16.92
C VAL A 88 12.88 7.87 17.04
N TYR A 89 12.43 7.36 15.92
CA TYR A 89 11.71 6.10 15.84
C TYR A 89 12.63 4.97 15.38
N HIS A 90 12.79 3.93 16.18
CA HIS A 90 13.60 2.77 15.82
C HIS A 90 12.79 1.46 15.75
N GLY A 91 11.53 1.57 15.43
CA GLY A 91 10.60 0.44 15.25
C GLY A 91 10.69 -0.21 13.88
N LEU A 92 9.75 -1.12 13.64
CA LEU A 92 9.58 -1.77 12.34
C LEU A 92 8.98 -0.80 11.32
N ALA A 93 9.44 -0.89 10.09
CA ALA A 93 8.85 -0.21 8.92
C ALA A 93 8.70 1.33 9.00
N GLY A 94 9.34 2.02 9.96
CA GLY A 94 9.19 3.47 10.11
C GLY A 94 9.43 4.26 8.83
N ARG A 95 10.39 3.81 8.01
CA ARG A 95 10.66 4.36 6.68
C ARG A 95 9.43 4.30 5.77
N PHE A 96 8.69 3.18 5.81
CA PHE A 96 7.54 2.94 4.95
C PHE A 96 6.25 3.55 5.50
N LEU A 97 6.08 3.51 6.82
CA LEU A 97 4.91 4.10 7.49
C LEU A 97 4.85 5.63 7.35
N LEU A 98 6.01 6.30 7.25
CA LEU A 98 6.16 7.76 7.13
C LEU A 98 6.72 8.15 5.75
N ASP A 99 6.45 7.36 4.72
CA ASP A 99 6.97 7.63 3.38
C ASP A 99 6.41 8.91 2.79
N GLY A 100 7.28 9.61 2.03
CA GLY A 100 6.92 10.86 1.36
C GLY A 100 6.82 12.09 2.28
N LEU A 101 6.94 11.94 3.61
CA LEU A 101 6.85 13.08 4.51
C LEU A 101 8.14 13.92 4.52
N PRO A 102 8.02 15.26 4.46
CA PRO A 102 9.15 16.17 4.62
C PRO A 102 9.66 16.18 6.07
N GLY A 103 10.93 16.57 6.26
CA GLY A 103 11.53 16.64 7.59
C GLY A 103 11.80 15.28 8.26
N VAL A 104 11.65 14.17 7.51
CA VAL A 104 11.93 12.81 7.97
C VAL A 104 13.25 12.33 7.40
N MET A 105 14.22 12.10 8.27
CA MET A 105 15.51 11.48 7.93
C MET A 105 15.42 9.96 8.08
N ARG A 106 15.77 9.23 7.02
CA ARG A 106 15.69 7.78 6.94
C ARG A 106 17.07 7.17 7.07
N VAL A 107 17.35 6.59 8.23
CA VAL A 107 18.65 5.96 8.53
C VAL A 107 18.52 4.44 8.43
N ARG A 108 19.46 3.81 7.74
CA ARG A 108 19.65 2.35 7.77
C ARG A 108 20.93 2.03 8.51
N LEU A 109 20.82 1.20 9.55
CA LEU A 109 21.97 0.71 10.32
C LEU A 109 22.21 -0.76 10.03
N ILE A 110 23.40 -1.07 9.52
CA ILE A 110 23.86 -2.45 9.27
C ILE A 110 25.12 -2.73 10.08
N ALA A 111 25.37 -4.01 10.33
CA ALA A 111 26.60 -4.46 10.98
C ALA A 111 27.01 -5.84 10.43
N PRO A 112 28.31 -6.17 10.44
CA PRO A 112 28.80 -7.47 10.05
C PRO A 112 28.14 -8.60 10.87
N MET A 113 28.00 -9.78 10.27
CA MET A 113 27.37 -10.92 10.93
C MET A 113 28.09 -11.29 12.24
N SER A 114 29.43 -11.16 12.29
CA SER A 114 30.22 -11.41 13.51
C SER A 114 29.81 -10.51 14.68
N TYR A 115 29.61 -9.21 14.42
CA TYR A 115 29.12 -8.25 15.40
C TYR A 115 27.72 -8.64 15.90
N ARG A 116 26.81 -8.92 14.98
CA ARG A 116 25.42 -9.25 15.27
C ARG A 116 25.28 -10.57 16.05
N VAL A 117 26.09 -11.58 15.71
CA VAL A 117 26.16 -12.85 16.43
C VAL A 117 26.67 -12.67 17.86
N SER A 118 27.71 -11.86 18.04
CA SER A 118 28.21 -11.55 19.40
C SER A 118 27.14 -10.86 20.24
N ALA A 119 26.43 -9.90 19.66
CA ALA A 119 25.31 -9.23 20.32
C ALA A 119 24.17 -10.19 20.66
N ALA A 120 23.82 -11.11 19.72
CA ALA A 120 22.78 -12.13 19.93
C ALA A 120 23.15 -13.08 21.07
N SER A 121 24.37 -13.60 21.08
CA SER A 121 24.83 -14.52 22.13
C SER A 121 24.83 -13.85 23.49
N ALA A 122 25.26 -12.59 23.58
CA ALA A 122 25.27 -11.83 24.82
C ALA A 122 23.86 -11.48 25.35
N GLN A 123 22.94 -11.09 24.47
CA GLN A 123 21.60 -10.64 24.87
C GLN A 123 20.60 -11.79 25.08
N LEU A 124 20.70 -12.86 24.30
CA LEU A 124 19.74 -13.96 24.30
C LEU A 124 20.28 -15.24 25.00
N GLY A 125 21.57 -15.30 25.35
CA GLY A 125 22.17 -16.45 25.99
C GLY A 125 22.23 -17.69 25.09
N ILE A 126 22.31 -17.53 23.77
CA ILE A 126 22.28 -18.61 22.77
C ILE A 126 23.65 -18.87 22.14
N SER A 127 23.86 -20.08 21.59
CA SER A 127 25.09 -20.40 20.87
C SER A 127 25.29 -19.57 19.60
N ARG A 128 26.52 -19.50 19.08
CA ARG A 128 26.83 -18.79 17.83
C ARG A 128 25.98 -19.30 16.65
N GLU A 129 25.82 -20.62 16.56
CA GLU A 129 25.04 -21.27 15.50
C GLU A 129 23.56 -20.89 15.60
N GLN A 130 23.01 -20.95 16.81
CA GLN A 130 21.65 -20.51 17.10
C GLN A 130 21.46 -19.00 16.80
N ALA A 131 22.45 -18.18 17.13
CA ALA A 131 22.45 -16.76 16.84
C ALA A 131 22.39 -16.46 15.33
N VAL A 132 23.20 -17.17 14.52
CA VAL A 132 23.16 -17.03 13.05
C VAL A 132 21.79 -17.41 12.50
N GLN A 133 21.22 -18.54 12.96
CA GLN A 133 19.89 -18.97 12.53
C GLN A 133 18.81 -17.97 12.92
N HIS A 134 18.83 -17.48 14.15
CA HIS A 134 17.88 -16.48 14.65
C HIS A 134 17.93 -15.18 13.82
N ILE A 135 19.14 -14.65 13.61
CA ILE A 135 19.33 -13.41 12.84
C ILE A 135 18.81 -13.58 11.41
N ARG A 136 19.17 -14.66 10.73
CA ARG A 136 18.71 -14.93 9.36
C ARG A 136 17.20 -15.08 9.28
N LYS A 137 16.60 -15.80 10.23
CA LYS A 137 15.14 -15.98 10.29
C LYS A 137 14.42 -14.66 10.44
N VAL A 138 14.82 -13.84 11.43
CA VAL A 138 14.14 -12.56 11.72
C VAL A 138 14.33 -11.56 10.57
N ASP A 139 15.53 -11.47 9.98
CA ASP A 139 15.76 -10.58 8.84
C ASP A 139 14.93 -11.01 7.63
N HIS A 140 14.85 -12.32 7.36
CA HIS A 140 14.06 -12.84 6.25
C HIS A 140 12.55 -12.61 6.43
N GLU A 141 12.01 -12.76 7.65
CA GLU A 141 10.61 -12.43 7.89
C GLU A 141 10.32 -10.92 7.68
N ARG A 142 11.25 -10.03 8.08
CA ARG A 142 11.14 -8.58 7.82
C ARG A 142 11.20 -8.24 6.34
N GLU A 143 12.12 -8.86 5.61
CA GLU A 143 12.23 -8.72 4.15
C GLU A 143 10.93 -9.13 3.46
N LYS A 144 10.40 -10.30 3.78
CA LYS A 144 9.12 -10.79 3.28
C LYS A 144 7.97 -9.83 3.62
N TRP A 145 7.93 -9.34 4.85
CA TRP A 145 6.90 -8.43 5.32
C TRP A 145 6.91 -7.12 4.52
N VAL A 146 8.07 -6.47 4.41
CA VAL A 146 8.21 -5.23 3.61
C VAL A 146 7.88 -5.48 2.15
N HIS A 147 8.38 -6.58 1.58
CA HIS A 147 8.09 -6.93 0.19
C HIS A 147 6.59 -7.18 -0.04
N SER A 148 5.91 -7.85 0.89
CA SER A 148 4.49 -8.16 0.75
C SER A 148 3.59 -6.94 0.80
N LEU A 149 3.88 -5.98 1.70
CA LEU A 149 3.04 -4.80 1.91
C LEU A 149 3.41 -3.64 0.98
N TYR A 150 4.68 -3.52 0.63
CA TYR A 150 5.19 -2.34 -0.09
C TYR A 150 5.80 -2.69 -1.46
N GLY A 151 5.91 -3.97 -1.83
CA GLY A 151 6.53 -4.39 -3.08
C GLY A 151 8.01 -4.00 -3.21
N GLN A 152 8.68 -3.68 -2.10
CA GLN A 152 10.01 -3.09 -2.09
C GLN A 152 11.02 -3.99 -1.38
N ASP A 153 12.29 -3.89 -1.79
CA ASP A 153 13.39 -4.52 -1.07
C ASP A 153 13.78 -3.65 0.14
N TRP A 154 13.59 -4.21 1.33
CA TRP A 154 14.01 -3.58 2.57
C TRP A 154 15.52 -3.31 2.64
N ALA A 155 16.32 -4.08 1.90
CA ALA A 155 17.77 -3.94 1.90
C ALA A 155 18.28 -2.88 0.91
N ASP A 156 17.45 -2.44 -0.04
CA ASP A 156 17.85 -1.44 -1.05
C ASP A 156 18.23 -0.09 -0.39
N PRO A 157 19.48 0.35 -0.53
CA PRO A 157 19.94 1.61 0.05
C PRO A 157 19.24 2.85 -0.52
N SER A 158 18.64 2.77 -1.71
CA SER A 158 17.91 3.89 -2.32
C SER A 158 16.68 4.35 -1.53
N HIS A 159 16.22 3.51 -0.59
CA HIS A 159 15.12 3.84 0.31
C HIS A 159 15.53 4.66 1.54
N TYR A 160 16.81 4.95 1.70
CA TYR A 160 17.37 5.59 2.90
C TYR A 160 18.21 6.79 2.51
N ASP A 161 18.17 7.83 3.34
CA ASP A 161 18.99 9.02 3.16
C ASP A 161 20.46 8.74 3.53
N VAL A 162 20.66 7.78 4.47
CA VAL A 162 22.00 7.31 4.86
C VAL A 162 21.96 5.84 5.30
N THR A 163 22.96 5.08 4.83
CA THR A 163 23.24 3.71 5.31
C THR A 163 24.57 3.69 6.03
N ILE A 164 24.56 3.30 7.30
CA ILE A 164 25.74 3.25 8.17
C ILE A 164 26.08 1.80 8.49
N ASN A 165 27.34 1.41 8.27
CA ASN A 165 27.86 0.11 8.62
C ASN A 165 28.77 0.20 9.85
N LEU A 166 28.40 -0.54 10.91
CA LEU A 166 29.16 -0.61 12.17
C LEU A 166 30.34 -1.62 12.13
N GLY A 167 30.91 -1.91 10.98
CA GLY A 167 32.05 -2.81 10.87
C GLY A 167 33.23 -2.28 11.72
N ASP A 168 33.82 -1.21 11.25
CA ASP A 168 34.95 -0.55 11.91
C ASP A 168 34.55 0.78 12.57
N MET A 169 33.31 1.18 12.40
CA MET A 169 32.78 2.45 12.93
C MET A 169 32.22 2.27 14.33
N SER A 170 32.58 3.17 15.25
CA SER A 170 31.97 3.20 16.57
C SER A 170 30.53 3.71 16.53
N MET A 171 29.72 3.31 17.51
CA MET A 171 28.35 3.80 17.67
C MET A 171 28.31 5.33 17.90
N ASP A 172 29.28 5.89 18.59
CA ASP A 172 29.40 7.35 18.80
C ASP A 172 29.66 8.09 17.50
N THR A 173 30.54 7.55 16.64
CA THR A 173 30.79 8.13 15.32
C THR A 173 29.53 8.08 14.47
N ALA A 174 28.80 6.95 14.46
CA ALA A 174 27.53 6.83 13.76
C ALA A 174 26.50 7.85 14.26
N ALA A 175 26.37 8.03 15.56
CA ALA A 175 25.46 9.02 16.15
C ALA A 175 25.85 10.46 15.77
N ASN A 176 27.14 10.79 15.77
CA ASN A 176 27.63 12.12 15.37
C ASN A 176 27.36 12.40 13.89
N MET A 177 27.50 11.40 13.00
CA MET A 177 27.16 11.53 11.59
C MET A 177 25.67 11.86 11.39
N VAL A 178 24.79 11.11 12.04
CA VAL A 178 23.34 11.35 11.96
C VAL A 178 22.99 12.72 12.53
N GLN A 179 23.59 13.12 13.65
CA GLN A 179 23.40 14.44 14.26
C GLN A 179 23.81 15.58 13.30
N CYS A 180 24.91 15.42 12.59
CA CYS A 180 25.37 16.39 11.59
C CYS A 180 24.37 16.48 10.41
N LEU A 181 23.99 15.33 9.85
CA LEU A 181 23.12 15.26 8.68
C LEU A 181 21.72 15.79 8.97
N VAL A 182 21.13 15.48 10.12
CA VAL A 182 19.77 15.91 10.46
C VAL A 182 19.66 17.43 10.66
N SER A 183 20.79 18.11 10.81
CA SER A 183 20.87 19.58 10.92
C SER A 183 20.89 20.28 9.55
N SER A 184 20.92 19.52 8.47
CA SER A 184 20.93 20.08 7.11
C SER A 184 19.55 20.60 6.70
N LYS A 185 19.51 21.41 5.63
CA LYS A 185 18.27 22.09 5.19
C LYS A 185 17.22 21.12 4.68
N GLU A 186 17.64 19.98 4.14
CA GLU A 186 16.77 18.93 3.59
C GLU A 186 15.84 18.32 4.64
N PHE A 187 16.29 18.31 5.93
CA PHE A 187 15.48 17.77 7.04
C PHE A 187 14.91 18.88 7.93
N ALA A 188 14.88 20.11 7.44
CA ALA A 188 14.38 21.23 8.21
C ALA A 188 12.90 21.08 8.57
N TRP A 189 12.58 21.21 9.85
CA TRP A 189 11.22 21.21 10.39
C TRP A 189 10.62 22.62 10.29
N ASN A 190 10.38 23.08 9.06
CA ASN A 190 9.76 24.36 8.77
C ASN A 190 8.23 24.27 8.85
N ASP A 191 7.52 25.37 8.66
CA ASP A 191 6.06 25.42 8.80
C ASP A 191 5.35 24.60 7.70
N ASP A 192 5.95 24.47 6.51
CA ASP A 192 5.41 23.61 5.46
C ASP A 192 5.54 22.13 5.84
N ALA A 193 6.70 21.70 6.35
CA ALA A 193 6.89 20.34 6.83
C ALA A 193 5.91 19.99 7.97
N LYS A 194 5.76 20.90 8.95
CA LYS A 194 4.79 20.73 10.05
C LYS A 194 3.37 20.53 9.51
N ARG A 195 2.95 21.38 8.59
CA ARG A 195 1.62 21.34 8.00
C ARG A 195 1.36 20.01 7.29
N VAL A 196 2.29 19.56 6.44
CA VAL A 196 2.17 18.29 5.72
C VAL A 196 2.10 17.11 6.69
N VAL A 197 2.94 17.09 7.73
CA VAL A 197 2.93 16.00 8.72
C VAL A 197 1.66 16.03 9.57
N HIS A 198 1.15 17.21 9.95
CA HIS A 198 -0.12 17.33 10.65
C HIS A 198 -1.30 16.85 9.80
N ASP A 199 -1.35 17.24 8.52
CA ASP A 199 -2.39 16.78 7.59
C ASP A 199 -2.34 15.26 7.42
N PHE A 200 -1.14 14.70 7.30
CA PHE A 200 -0.95 13.25 7.22
C PHE A 200 -1.42 12.54 8.51
N ALA A 201 -1.07 13.06 9.69
CA ALA A 201 -1.51 12.51 10.97
C ALA A 201 -3.04 12.55 11.11
N LEU A 202 -3.66 13.67 10.74
CA LEU A 202 -5.11 13.81 10.75
C LEU A 202 -5.77 12.85 9.74
N LYS A 203 -5.25 12.75 8.52
CA LYS A 203 -5.73 11.83 7.48
C LYS A 203 -5.72 10.38 7.96
N THR A 204 -4.58 9.93 8.47
CA THR A 204 -4.42 8.53 8.94
C THR A 204 -5.28 8.25 10.16
N ARG A 205 -5.41 9.21 11.09
CA ARG A 205 -6.30 9.12 12.26
C ARG A 205 -7.75 8.97 11.85
N VAL A 206 -8.26 9.82 10.97
CA VAL A 206 -9.65 9.73 10.48
C VAL A 206 -9.90 8.37 9.82
N ARG A 207 -9.01 7.90 8.97
CA ARG A 207 -9.11 6.58 8.32
C ARG A 207 -9.13 5.44 9.34
N ALA A 208 -8.24 5.47 10.33
CA ALA A 208 -8.19 4.45 11.36
C ALA A 208 -9.46 4.46 12.24
N HIS A 209 -10.00 5.64 12.58
CA HIS A 209 -11.26 5.74 13.31
C HIS A 209 -12.44 5.18 12.49
N LEU A 210 -12.51 5.51 11.21
CA LEU A 210 -13.53 4.95 10.32
C LEU A 210 -13.41 3.43 10.22
N ARG A 211 -12.21 2.89 10.17
CA ARG A 211 -11.99 1.44 10.05
C ARG A 211 -12.25 0.65 11.33
N PHE A 212 -11.84 1.18 12.47
CA PHE A 212 -11.82 0.40 13.72
C PHE A 212 -12.90 0.79 14.71
N LEU A 213 -13.37 2.04 14.69
CA LEU A 213 -14.25 2.58 15.72
C LEU A 213 -15.61 3.00 15.19
N SER A 214 -15.80 3.06 13.86
CA SER A 214 -17.10 3.38 13.29
C SER A 214 -18.03 2.16 13.22
N PRO A 215 -19.35 2.38 13.09
CA PRO A 215 -20.30 1.31 12.80
C PRO A 215 -20.15 0.71 11.38
N TRP A 216 -19.33 1.30 10.53
CA TRP A 216 -19.16 0.95 9.10
C TRP A 216 -17.71 0.57 8.74
N PRO A 217 -17.13 -0.46 9.37
CA PRO A 217 -15.69 -0.76 9.22
C PRO A 217 -15.29 -1.13 7.78
N ASP A 218 -16.19 -1.66 6.98
CA ASP A 218 -15.91 -2.12 5.60
C ASP A 218 -16.29 -1.08 4.53
N MET A 219 -16.76 0.10 4.96
CA MET A 219 -17.10 1.19 4.04
C MET A 219 -15.84 1.77 3.40
N VAL A 220 -15.85 1.91 2.08
CA VAL A 220 -14.76 2.56 1.34
C VAL A 220 -14.99 4.07 1.37
N VAL A 221 -14.25 4.75 2.24
CA VAL A 221 -14.26 6.21 2.35
C VAL A 221 -12.89 6.75 1.99
N ASN A 222 -12.84 7.60 0.97
CA ASN A 222 -11.66 8.38 0.65
C ASN A 222 -11.60 9.60 1.58
N VAL A 223 -10.48 9.73 2.29
CA VAL A 223 -10.23 10.82 3.25
C VAL A 223 -9.09 11.67 2.71
N GLN A 224 -9.38 12.92 2.43
CA GLN A 224 -8.39 13.92 2.07
C GLN A 224 -8.27 14.94 3.20
N VAL A 225 -7.05 15.39 3.45
CA VAL A 225 -6.78 16.45 4.44
C VAL A 225 -5.79 17.44 3.85
N LYS A 226 -6.15 18.70 3.87
CA LYS A 226 -5.29 19.80 3.42
C LYS A 226 -5.47 21.01 4.33
N ASN A 227 -4.38 21.48 4.92
CA ASN A 227 -4.38 22.59 5.88
C ASN A 227 -5.37 22.40 7.05
N GLY A 228 -5.47 21.16 7.56
CA GLY A 228 -6.41 20.82 8.65
C GLY A 228 -7.87 20.65 8.23
N VAL A 229 -8.20 20.87 6.98
CA VAL A 229 -9.55 20.69 6.43
C VAL A 229 -9.72 19.27 5.95
N VAL A 230 -10.72 18.56 6.48
CA VAL A 230 -11.04 17.17 6.10
C VAL A 230 -12.11 17.17 5.03
N ARG A 231 -11.92 16.35 4.00
CA ARG A 231 -12.92 16.09 2.95
C ARG A 231 -13.13 14.58 2.84
N LEU A 232 -14.39 14.20 2.72
CA LEU A 232 -14.80 12.81 2.59
C LEU A 232 -15.48 12.60 1.24
N SER A 233 -15.15 11.48 0.59
CA SER A 233 -15.85 11.00 -0.60
C SER A 233 -15.88 9.48 -0.60
N GLY A 234 -16.81 8.88 -1.32
CA GLY A 234 -16.93 7.42 -1.34
C GLY A 234 -17.89 6.94 -2.42
N ASP A 235 -18.24 5.67 -2.35
CA ASP A 235 -19.20 5.04 -3.25
C ASP A 235 -20.66 5.36 -2.87
N SER A 236 -21.61 4.70 -3.54
CA SER A 236 -23.05 4.87 -3.28
C SER A 236 -23.45 4.51 -1.84
N THR A 237 -22.72 3.62 -1.18
CA THR A 237 -22.95 3.26 0.24
C THR A 237 -22.58 4.42 1.15
N PHE A 238 -21.45 5.05 0.89
CA PHE A 238 -21.04 6.27 1.58
C PHE A 238 -22.05 7.40 1.36
N GLU A 239 -22.48 7.65 0.13
CA GLU A 239 -23.43 8.72 -0.16
C GLU A 239 -24.76 8.52 0.57
N GLY A 240 -25.24 7.29 0.74
CA GLY A 240 -26.42 6.93 1.52
C GLY A 240 -26.29 7.19 3.03
N LEU A 241 -25.08 7.16 3.57
CA LEU A 241 -24.77 7.30 5.00
C LEU A 241 -23.95 8.56 5.32
N LYS A 242 -23.75 9.43 4.33
CA LYS A 242 -22.84 10.57 4.38
C LYS A 242 -23.00 11.42 5.64
N ALA A 243 -24.22 11.84 5.96
CA ALA A 243 -24.47 12.68 7.13
C ALA A 243 -24.08 12.02 8.46
N ASP A 244 -24.24 10.71 8.57
CA ASP A 244 -23.86 9.96 9.77
C ASP A 244 -22.35 9.78 9.85
N VAL A 245 -21.69 9.50 8.71
CA VAL A 245 -20.23 9.41 8.61
C VAL A 245 -19.57 10.77 8.90
N GLU A 246 -20.08 11.84 8.32
CA GLU A 246 -19.60 13.20 8.57
C GLU A 246 -19.70 13.55 10.05
N ARG A 247 -20.86 13.31 10.68
CA ARG A 247 -21.06 13.51 12.12
C ARG A 247 -20.11 12.67 12.98
N PHE A 248 -19.82 11.44 12.57
CA PHE A 248 -18.84 10.61 13.25
C PHE A 248 -17.44 11.22 13.15
N VAL A 249 -17.03 11.67 11.95
CA VAL A 249 -15.70 12.23 11.70
C VAL A 249 -15.53 13.58 12.42
N GLU A 250 -16.53 14.41 12.50
CA GLU A 250 -16.50 15.68 13.25
C GLU A 250 -16.12 15.52 14.73
N ASN A 251 -16.45 14.37 15.32
CA ASN A 251 -16.10 14.07 16.71
C ASN A 251 -14.66 13.53 16.88
N ILE A 252 -13.91 13.32 15.79
CA ILE A 252 -12.53 12.85 15.87
C ILE A 252 -11.61 14.01 16.27
N GLN A 253 -10.76 13.77 17.25
CA GLN A 253 -9.82 14.78 17.75
C GLN A 253 -8.93 15.31 16.61
N GLY A 254 -8.90 16.63 16.46
CA GLY A 254 -8.09 17.34 15.46
C GLY A 254 -8.86 17.70 14.19
N VAL A 255 -10.06 17.19 13.99
CA VAL A 255 -10.95 17.65 12.93
C VAL A 255 -11.57 18.97 13.38
N THR A 256 -11.15 20.07 12.78
CA THR A 256 -11.66 21.41 13.06
C THR A 256 -12.61 21.91 11.98
N HIS A 257 -12.42 21.43 10.77
CA HIS A 257 -13.22 21.79 9.61
C HIS A 257 -13.47 20.56 8.75
N LEU A 258 -14.74 20.27 8.50
CA LEU A 258 -15.19 19.26 7.56
C LEU A 258 -15.93 19.98 6.42
N VAL A 259 -15.52 19.70 5.17
CA VAL A 259 -16.22 20.26 4.01
C VAL A 259 -17.39 19.35 3.67
N HIS A 260 -18.59 19.85 3.87
CA HIS A 260 -19.83 19.19 3.46
C HIS A 260 -20.02 19.37 1.95
N ALA A 261 -20.28 18.30 1.22
CA ALA A 261 -20.60 18.39 -0.21
C ALA A 261 -21.94 19.13 -0.37
N GLY A 262 -21.87 20.31 -0.94
CA GLY A 262 -23.04 21.21 -1.16
C GLY A 262 -22.69 22.69 -1.13
N GLN A 263 -21.56 23.08 -0.55
CA GLN A 263 -21.06 24.44 -0.71
C GLN A 263 -20.28 24.54 -2.02
N VAL A 264 -20.99 24.83 -3.09
CA VAL A 264 -20.39 25.24 -4.37
C VAL A 264 -19.82 26.64 -4.16
N VAL A 265 -18.52 26.74 -3.99
CA VAL A 265 -17.80 28.00 -4.20
C VAL A 265 -17.58 28.09 -5.71
N GLU A 266 -18.02 29.18 -6.33
CA GLU A 266 -17.87 29.42 -7.76
C GLU A 266 -16.41 29.16 -8.18
N ALA A 267 -16.24 28.17 -9.03
CA ALA A 267 -14.94 27.83 -9.60
C ALA A 267 -14.50 28.95 -10.54
N GLN A 268 -13.45 29.65 -10.20
CA GLN A 268 -12.70 30.39 -11.23
C GLN A 268 -12.18 29.38 -12.24
N GLN A 269 -12.54 29.57 -13.50
CA GLN A 269 -11.98 28.81 -14.61
C GLN A 269 -10.44 28.96 -14.59
N ARG A 270 -9.75 27.97 -14.03
CA ARG A 270 -8.32 27.83 -14.29
C ARG A 270 -8.17 27.28 -15.70
N ASP A 271 -7.25 27.88 -16.46
CA ASP A 271 -6.76 27.30 -17.71
C ASP A 271 -6.19 25.91 -17.40
N THR A 272 -7.04 24.89 -17.48
CA THR A 272 -6.63 23.51 -17.25
C THR A 272 -5.91 23.07 -18.52
N LYS A 273 -4.57 23.03 -18.44
CA LYS A 273 -3.79 22.31 -19.42
C LYS A 273 -4.33 20.87 -19.50
N GLU A 274 -4.78 20.48 -20.68
CA GLU A 274 -5.30 19.14 -20.92
C GLU A 274 -4.19 18.13 -20.64
N LEU A 275 -4.36 17.30 -19.59
CA LEU A 275 -3.40 16.28 -19.20
C LEU A 275 -3.36 15.17 -20.24
N LEU A 276 -2.16 14.66 -20.51
CA LEU A 276 -1.95 13.53 -21.41
C LEU A 276 -1.84 12.21 -20.62
N ALA A 277 -2.13 11.09 -21.28
CA ALA A 277 -2.02 9.75 -20.70
C ALA A 277 -0.66 9.50 -20.04
N LYS A 278 0.43 10.00 -20.62
CA LYS A 278 1.80 9.87 -20.06
C LYS A 278 1.98 10.55 -18.70
N GLU A 279 1.20 11.58 -18.41
CA GLU A 279 1.35 12.37 -17.19
C GLU A 279 0.67 11.71 -15.98
N ILE A 280 -0.27 10.78 -16.24
CA ILE A 280 -1.05 10.09 -15.21
C ILE A 280 -0.85 8.56 -15.20
N MET A 281 -0.14 7.99 -16.18
CA MET A 281 0.03 6.54 -16.29
C MET A 281 0.96 6.00 -15.20
N ILE A 282 0.69 4.79 -14.76
CA ILE A 282 1.62 3.97 -14.00
C ILE A 282 2.57 3.30 -14.99
N PRO A 283 3.89 3.52 -14.92
CA PRO A 283 4.85 2.85 -15.79
C PRO A 283 4.78 1.33 -15.72
N LEU A 284 4.93 0.63 -16.85
CA LEU A 284 4.84 -0.83 -16.93
C LEU A 284 5.80 -1.53 -15.95
N ALA A 285 7.00 -0.98 -15.76
CA ALA A 285 7.98 -1.52 -14.80
C ALA A 285 7.48 -1.54 -13.34
N ARG A 286 6.45 -0.77 -13.03
CA ARG A 286 5.82 -0.68 -11.70
C ARG A 286 4.46 -1.36 -11.64
N TYR A 287 4.02 -1.99 -12.74
CA TYR A 287 2.72 -2.65 -12.82
C TYR A 287 2.89 -4.16 -13.08
N PRO A 288 2.13 -5.05 -12.43
CA PRO A 288 2.30 -6.48 -12.59
C PRO A 288 1.99 -6.94 -14.01
N HIS A 289 2.92 -7.66 -14.58
CA HIS A 289 2.80 -8.24 -15.90
C HIS A 289 3.51 -9.61 -15.96
N VAL A 290 3.01 -10.48 -16.81
CA VAL A 290 3.50 -11.86 -16.97
C VAL A 290 3.52 -12.27 -18.44
N LYS A 291 4.19 -13.38 -18.74
CA LYS A 291 4.10 -14.03 -20.06
C LYS A 291 2.86 -14.93 -20.13
N ASP A 292 2.33 -15.15 -21.34
CA ASP A 292 1.19 -16.01 -21.61
C ASP A 292 1.43 -17.50 -21.30
N THR A 293 2.69 -17.88 -21.13
CA THR A 293 3.12 -19.24 -20.80
C THR A 293 3.08 -19.56 -19.31
N VAL A 294 2.96 -18.56 -18.44
CA VAL A 294 2.95 -18.79 -16.99
C VAL A 294 1.65 -19.46 -16.54
N THR A 295 1.72 -20.11 -15.39
CA THR A 295 0.58 -20.76 -14.75
C THR A 295 -0.28 -19.74 -13.98
N LEU A 296 -1.53 -20.10 -13.73
CA LEU A 296 -2.43 -19.31 -12.89
C LEU A 296 -1.86 -19.09 -11.49
N ARG A 297 -1.11 -20.06 -10.95
CA ARG A 297 -0.40 -19.94 -9.68
C ARG A 297 0.63 -18.80 -9.68
N GLU A 298 1.38 -18.67 -10.78
CA GLU A 298 2.38 -17.60 -10.93
C GLU A 298 1.71 -16.23 -11.07
N VAL A 299 0.55 -16.16 -11.75
CA VAL A 299 -0.26 -14.94 -11.82
C VAL A 299 -0.77 -14.52 -10.43
N ILE A 300 -1.26 -15.47 -9.63
CA ILE A 300 -1.65 -15.22 -8.23
C ILE A 300 -0.45 -14.68 -7.43
N GLY A 301 0.73 -15.29 -7.63
CA GLY A 301 1.97 -14.79 -7.04
C GLY A 301 2.30 -13.35 -7.46
N ALA A 302 2.19 -13.04 -8.76
CA ALA A 302 2.44 -11.71 -9.29
C ALA A 302 1.48 -10.65 -8.68
N ILE A 303 0.17 -10.94 -8.61
CA ILE A 303 -0.78 -10.04 -7.95
C ILE A 303 -0.46 -9.88 -6.45
N SER A 304 -0.15 -10.99 -5.79
CA SER A 304 0.06 -10.99 -4.34
C SER A 304 1.37 -10.33 -3.92
N SER A 305 2.38 -10.30 -4.80
CA SER A 305 3.68 -9.69 -4.55
C SER A 305 3.79 -8.24 -5.06
N SER A 306 2.83 -7.80 -5.88
CA SER A 306 2.84 -6.46 -6.46
C SER A 306 1.89 -5.55 -5.69
N ALA A 307 2.42 -4.41 -5.25
CA ALA A 307 1.61 -3.33 -4.72
C ALA A 307 1.82 -2.10 -5.60
N VAL A 308 0.75 -1.55 -6.13
CA VAL A 308 0.80 -0.31 -6.93
C VAL A 308 0.71 0.86 -5.98
N ARG A 309 1.72 1.74 -6.03
CA ARG A 309 1.74 2.96 -5.22
C ARG A 309 0.98 4.07 -5.94
N LEU A 310 -0.04 4.60 -5.28
CA LEU A 310 -0.71 5.84 -5.71
C LEU A 310 0.16 7.06 -5.39
N GLU A 311 -0.14 8.21 -6.00
CA GLU A 311 0.57 9.48 -5.76
C GLU A 311 0.56 9.93 -4.29
N ASP A 312 -0.48 9.55 -3.55
CA ASP A 312 -0.63 9.83 -2.12
C ASP A 312 0.16 8.84 -1.20
N GLY A 313 0.98 7.97 -1.79
CA GLY A 313 1.80 6.99 -1.09
C GLY A 313 1.08 5.69 -0.71
N PHE A 314 -0.22 5.57 -1.04
CA PHE A 314 -0.96 4.34 -0.79
C PHE A 314 -0.54 3.22 -1.73
N LEU A 315 -0.52 2.01 -1.17
CA LEU A 315 -0.32 0.77 -1.89
C LEU A 315 -1.68 0.11 -2.08
N ILE A 316 -2.12 0.04 -3.33
CA ILE A 316 -3.29 -0.75 -3.68
C ILE A 316 -2.81 -2.04 -4.32
N PRO A 317 -3.24 -3.21 -3.82
CA PRO A 317 -2.97 -4.45 -4.52
C PRO A 317 -3.63 -4.39 -5.90
N PRO A 318 -2.88 -4.67 -6.99
CA PRO A 318 -3.38 -4.55 -8.35
C PRO A 318 -4.61 -5.44 -8.55
N ARG A 319 -5.61 -4.93 -9.25
CA ARG A 319 -6.82 -5.69 -9.58
C ARG A 319 -6.64 -6.54 -10.83
N TYR A 320 -5.63 -6.20 -11.64
CA TYR A 320 -5.37 -6.78 -12.96
C TYR A 320 -3.88 -7.10 -13.12
N VAL A 321 -3.59 -8.05 -14.00
CA VAL A 321 -2.25 -8.38 -14.50
C VAL A 321 -2.28 -8.30 -16.02
N LEU A 322 -1.26 -7.69 -16.61
CA LEU A 322 -1.10 -7.69 -18.06
C LEU A 322 -0.41 -8.98 -18.51
N VAL A 323 -0.85 -9.53 -19.62
CA VAL A 323 -0.30 -10.76 -20.19
C VAL A 323 0.33 -10.46 -21.55
N PHE A 324 1.60 -10.77 -21.70
CA PHE A 324 2.38 -10.57 -22.91
C PHE A 324 2.78 -11.89 -23.53
N ASP A 325 2.85 -11.94 -24.86
CA ASP A 325 3.38 -13.08 -25.59
C ASP A 325 4.92 -13.10 -25.58
N ALA A 326 5.51 -14.06 -26.30
CA ALA A 326 6.95 -14.20 -26.44
C ALA A 326 7.61 -13.02 -27.19
N SER A 327 6.86 -12.26 -27.98
CA SER A 327 7.31 -11.08 -28.73
C SER A 327 7.14 -9.76 -27.98
N ASP A 328 6.77 -9.79 -26.70
CA ASP A 328 6.43 -8.63 -25.88
C ASP A 328 5.19 -7.86 -26.35
N ALA A 329 4.31 -8.50 -27.14
CA ALA A 329 3.01 -7.93 -27.47
C ALA A 329 1.99 -8.23 -26.35
N LEU A 330 1.17 -7.23 -26.00
CA LEU A 330 0.08 -7.42 -25.05
C LEU A 330 -1.02 -8.30 -25.70
N VAL A 331 -1.25 -9.47 -25.10
CA VAL A 331 -2.24 -10.44 -25.61
C VAL A 331 -3.44 -10.61 -24.69
N GLY A 332 -3.36 -10.15 -23.44
CA GLY A 332 -4.47 -10.27 -22.51
C GLY A 332 -4.32 -9.45 -21.23
N VAL A 333 -5.43 -9.40 -20.51
CA VAL A 333 -5.53 -8.85 -19.15
C VAL A 333 -6.25 -9.88 -18.29
N VAL A 334 -5.79 -10.06 -17.06
CA VAL A 334 -6.40 -11.00 -16.08
C VAL A 334 -6.80 -10.24 -14.84
N SER A 335 -8.07 -10.29 -14.49
CA SER A 335 -8.60 -9.73 -13.24
C SER A 335 -8.62 -10.78 -12.13
N ARG A 336 -8.78 -10.33 -10.88
CA ARG A 336 -9.02 -11.24 -9.73
C ARG A 336 -10.25 -12.12 -9.94
N ARG A 337 -11.28 -11.60 -10.64
CA ARG A 337 -12.49 -12.37 -11.00
C ARG A 337 -12.15 -13.51 -11.95
N ASP A 338 -11.28 -13.27 -12.94
CA ASP A 338 -10.88 -14.30 -13.90
C ASP A 338 -10.05 -15.39 -13.20
N ILE A 339 -9.21 -15.02 -12.26
CA ILE A 339 -8.48 -15.97 -11.41
C ILE A 339 -9.43 -16.84 -10.61
N LEU A 340 -10.40 -16.26 -9.91
CA LEU A 340 -11.38 -17.02 -9.14
C LEU A 340 -12.20 -17.94 -10.04
N ARG A 341 -12.58 -17.49 -11.24
CA ARG A 341 -13.26 -18.31 -12.25
C ARG A 341 -12.37 -19.45 -12.73
N GLY A 342 -11.08 -19.21 -12.99
CA GLY A 342 -10.13 -20.24 -13.42
C GLY A 342 -9.84 -21.29 -12.34
N LEU A 343 -9.87 -20.91 -11.07
CA LEU A 343 -9.73 -21.83 -9.94
C LEU A 343 -10.98 -22.63 -9.64
N ALA A 344 -12.15 -22.17 -10.11
CA ALA A 344 -13.43 -22.79 -9.83
C ALA A 344 -13.49 -24.22 -10.41
N PRO A 345 -14.20 -25.16 -9.75
CA PRO A 345 -14.42 -26.48 -10.30
C PRO A 345 -15.13 -26.44 -11.66
N GLY A 346 -14.74 -27.32 -12.57
CA GLY A 346 -15.20 -27.33 -13.97
C GLY A 346 -16.73 -27.40 -14.16
N TYR A 347 -17.48 -27.91 -13.18
CA TYR A 347 -18.94 -27.94 -13.24
C TYR A 347 -19.61 -26.56 -13.16
N LEU A 348 -18.89 -25.53 -12.69
CA LEU A 348 -19.38 -24.14 -12.68
C LEU A 348 -19.23 -23.45 -14.05
N ASN A 349 -18.40 -23.98 -14.93
CA ASN A 349 -18.23 -23.49 -16.29
C ASN A 349 -19.33 -24.00 -17.24
N VAL A 350 -20.21 -24.91 -16.78
CA VAL A 350 -21.29 -25.51 -17.58
C VAL A 350 -22.36 -24.48 -18.00
N LYS A 351 -22.51 -23.37 -17.23
CA LYS A 351 -23.49 -22.32 -17.59
C LYS A 351 -23.22 -21.73 -18.98
N HIS A 352 -21.97 -21.45 -19.32
CA HIS A 352 -21.61 -20.94 -20.67
C HIS A 352 -21.69 -22.01 -21.77
N ALA A 353 -21.48 -23.26 -21.42
CA ALA A 353 -21.61 -24.34 -22.40
C ALA A 353 -23.10 -24.64 -22.77
N LEU A 354 -24.01 -24.45 -21.80
CA LEU A 354 -25.44 -24.67 -21.99
C LEU A 354 -26.17 -23.51 -22.71
N GLU A 355 -25.69 -22.28 -22.58
CA GLU A 355 -26.23 -21.10 -23.28
C GLU A 355 -26.09 -21.20 -24.82
N HIS A 356 -25.20 -22.06 -25.32
CA HIS A 356 -24.93 -22.26 -26.74
C HIS A 356 -25.47 -23.60 -27.30
N VAL A 357 -26.26 -24.36 -26.54
CA VAL A 357 -26.88 -25.61 -27.00
C VAL A 357 -28.28 -25.29 -27.48
N PRO A 358 -28.57 -25.49 -28.79
CA PRO A 358 -29.91 -25.28 -29.34
C PRO A 358 -30.95 -26.16 -28.63
N GLY A 359 -31.98 -25.54 -28.06
CA GLY A 359 -33.09 -26.24 -27.39
C GLY A 359 -33.06 -26.26 -25.86
N VAL A 360 -32.04 -25.67 -25.22
CA VAL A 360 -32.03 -25.46 -23.76
C VAL A 360 -32.62 -24.09 -23.44
N MET A 361 -33.75 -24.06 -22.73
CA MET A 361 -34.40 -22.82 -22.33
C MET A 361 -33.57 -22.10 -21.22
N PRO A 362 -33.44 -20.76 -21.28
CA PRO A 362 -32.71 -19.96 -20.24
C PRO A 362 -33.21 -20.20 -18.82
N THR A 363 -34.48 -20.53 -18.65
CA THR A 363 -35.10 -20.83 -17.36
C THR A 363 -34.60 -22.11 -16.67
N MET A 364 -33.98 -23.04 -17.40
CA MET A 364 -33.32 -24.20 -16.78
C MET A 364 -31.93 -23.90 -16.23
N ALA A 365 -31.29 -22.82 -16.70
CA ALA A 365 -29.99 -22.39 -16.17
C ALA A 365 -30.12 -21.73 -14.80
N ASP A 366 -31.25 -21.09 -14.47
CA ASP A 366 -31.48 -20.41 -13.19
C ASP A 366 -31.70 -21.38 -12.01
N GLY A 367 -32.03 -22.65 -12.27
CA GLY A 367 -32.13 -23.69 -11.26
C GLY A 367 -30.79 -24.26 -10.78
N PHE A 368 -29.69 -23.89 -11.42
CA PHE A 368 -28.31 -24.30 -11.03
C PHE A 368 -27.54 -23.24 -10.26
N GLU A 369 -28.21 -22.28 -9.63
CA GLU A 369 -27.61 -21.50 -8.53
C GLU A 369 -27.45 -22.39 -7.28
N GLN A 370 -26.67 -23.46 -7.43
CA GLN A 370 -26.06 -24.08 -6.26
C GLN A 370 -25.05 -23.08 -5.73
N SER A 371 -25.29 -22.62 -4.52
CA SER A 371 -24.38 -21.78 -3.77
C SER A 371 -22.97 -22.37 -3.92
N PHE A 372 -22.08 -21.60 -4.49
CA PHE A 372 -20.68 -21.96 -4.62
C PHE A 372 -20.14 -22.29 -3.25
N ALA A 373 -19.85 -23.55 -2.98
CA ALA A 373 -19.31 -23.94 -1.70
C ALA A 373 -17.91 -23.33 -1.60
N TRP A 374 -17.75 -22.31 -0.74
CA TRP A 374 -16.50 -21.65 -0.46
C TRP A 374 -15.33 -22.63 -0.31
N ASN A 375 -15.58 -23.76 0.34
CA ASN A 375 -14.61 -24.84 0.54
C ASN A 375 -14.07 -25.44 -0.79
N SER A 376 -14.77 -25.29 -1.89
CA SER A 376 -14.31 -25.85 -3.17
C SER A 376 -13.11 -25.11 -3.78
N LEU A 377 -12.93 -23.83 -3.42
CA LEU A 377 -11.71 -23.05 -3.77
C LEU A 377 -10.46 -23.54 -3.03
N PHE A 378 -10.63 -24.36 -1.99
CA PHE A 378 -9.53 -24.94 -1.19
C PHE A 378 -9.35 -26.42 -1.47
N SER A 379 -9.98 -26.90 -2.53
CA SER A 379 -9.93 -28.30 -2.93
C SER A 379 -8.65 -28.61 -3.69
N PHE A 380 -8.34 -29.91 -3.77
CA PHE A 380 -7.28 -30.41 -4.65
C PHE A 380 -7.53 -30.05 -6.13
N GLY A 381 -8.79 -29.89 -6.52
CA GLY A 381 -9.18 -29.41 -7.85
C GLY A 381 -8.69 -28.01 -8.13
N ALA A 382 -8.84 -27.06 -7.20
CA ALA A 382 -8.34 -25.71 -7.34
C ALA A 382 -6.81 -25.64 -7.44
N LEU A 383 -6.10 -26.52 -6.67
CA LEU A 383 -4.64 -26.64 -6.77
C LEU A 383 -4.19 -27.17 -8.14
N ASN A 384 -4.97 -28.07 -8.76
CA ASN A 384 -4.68 -28.54 -10.11
C ASN A 384 -4.99 -27.44 -11.14
N ASN A 385 -6.13 -26.76 -11.05
CA ASN A 385 -6.51 -25.66 -11.93
C ASN A 385 -5.48 -24.51 -11.86
N ALA A 386 -4.87 -24.30 -10.71
CA ALA A 386 -3.79 -23.30 -10.54
C ALA A 386 -2.52 -23.61 -11.38
N ARG A 387 -2.38 -24.80 -11.94
CA ARG A 387 -1.29 -25.18 -12.85
C ARG A 387 -1.60 -24.90 -14.31
N GLU A 388 -2.85 -24.59 -14.63
CA GLU A 388 -3.24 -24.28 -16.01
C GLU A 388 -2.61 -22.96 -16.49
N PRO A 389 -2.31 -22.86 -17.79
CA PRO A 389 -1.73 -21.65 -18.37
C PRO A 389 -2.69 -20.46 -18.27
N VAL A 390 -2.17 -19.27 -17.98
CA VAL A 390 -2.95 -18.03 -17.85
C VAL A 390 -3.75 -17.68 -19.11
N LYS A 391 -3.28 -18.07 -20.29
CA LYS A 391 -3.96 -17.82 -21.56
C LYS A 391 -5.37 -18.41 -21.65
N GLN A 392 -5.73 -19.38 -20.79
CA GLN A 392 -7.08 -19.95 -20.77
C GLN A 392 -8.11 -19.06 -20.09
N ILE A 393 -7.66 -18.13 -19.23
CA ILE A 393 -8.56 -17.28 -18.43
C ILE A 393 -8.41 -15.80 -18.74
N MET A 394 -7.37 -15.40 -19.47
CA MET A 394 -7.17 -14.00 -19.84
C MET A 394 -8.24 -13.50 -20.79
N THR A 395 -8.56 -12.22 -20.68
CA THR A 395 -9.45 -11.51 -21.60
C THR A 395 -8.59 -10.64 -22.54
N PRO A 396 -8.84 -10.63 -23.86
CA PRO A 396 -8.14 -9.72 -24.77
C PRO A 396 -8.32 -8.25 -24.33
N PRO A 397 -7.32 -7.38 -24.52
CA PRO A 397 -7.46 -5.98 -24.20
C PRO A 397 -8.50 -5.34 -25.14
N VAL A 398 -9.54 -4.72 -24.58
CA VAL A 398 -10.67 -4.15 -25.34
C VAL A 398 -10.49 -2.66 -25.61
N ALA A 399 -9.59 -1.99 -24.88
CA ALA A 399 -9.26 -0.59 -25.07
C ALA A 399 -7.76 -0.39 -24.93
N LEU A 400 -7.19 0.45 -25.79
CA LEU A 400 -5.78 0.85 -25.79
C LEU A 400 -5.74 2.34 -26.11
N VAL A 401 -4.82 3.09 -25.50
CA VAL A 401 -4.61 4.53 -25.76
C VAL A 401 -3.17 4.80 -26.03
N ASN A 402 -2.86 5.90 -26.70
CA ASN A 402 -1.50 6.33 -26.96
C ASN A 402 -1.00 7.26 -25.85
N VAL A 403 0.28 7.32 -25.68
CA VAL A 403 0.97 8.18 -24.71
C VAL A 403 0.62 9.67 -24.87
N THR A 404 0.23 10.09 -26.06
CA THR A 404 -0.16 11.45 -26.42
C THR A 404 -1.66 11.71 -26.32
N ASP A 405 -2.47 10.70 -26.05
CA ASP A 405 -3.91 10.87 -25.90
C ASP A 405 -4.23 11.65 -24.63
N THR A 406 -5.29 12.44 -24.67
CA THR A 406 -5.72 13.23 -23.54
C THR A 406 -6.40 12.36 -22.48
N VAL A 407 -6.40 12.80 -21.24
CA VAL A 407 -7.14 12.12 -20.15
C VAL A 407 -8.63 11.98 -20.50
N GLY A 408 -9.20 12.98 -21.18
CA GLY A 408 -10.57 12.90 -21.68
C GLY A 408 -10.80 11.72 -22.65
N THR A 409 -9.84 11.48 -23.55
CA THR A 409 -9.87 10.31 -24.46
C THR A 409 -9.76 9.00 -23.67
N VAL A 410 -8.88 8.93 -22.67
CA VAL A 410 -8.72 7.76 -21.79
C VAL A 410 -10.02 7.45 -21.06
N VAL A 411 -10.65 8.47 -20.45
CA VAL A 411 -11.96 8.34 -19.77
C VAL A 411 -13.03 7.86 -20.73
N GLY A 412 -13.09 8.44 -21.93
CA GLY A 412 -14.02 8.02 -22.98
C GLY A 412 -13.88 6.53 -23.31
N ALA A 413 -12.64 6.05 -23.49
CA ALA A 413 -12.37 4.64 -23.75
C ALA A 413 -12.79 3.73 -22.59
N MET A 414 -12.51 4.14 -21.34
CA MET A 414 -12.91 3.38 -20.14
C MET A 414 -14.42 3.25 -20.01
N LEU A 415 -15.15 4.34 -20.19
CA LEU A 415 -16.62 4.36 -20.09
C LEU A 415 -17.28 3.58 -21.24
N GLN A 416 -16.79 3.75 -22.47
CA GLN A 416 -17.31 3.06 -23.66
C GLN A 416 -17.15 1.54 -23.55
N HIS A 417 -15.98 1.09 -23.09
CA HIS A 417 -15.65 -0.34 -23.01
C HIS A 417 -15.93 -0.94 -21.63
N ARG A 418 -16.40 -0.15 -20.66
CA ARG A 418 -16.69 -0.56 -19.26
C ARG A 418 -15.49 -1.26 -18.59
N VAL A 419 -14.32 -0.64 -18.73
CA VAL A 419 -13.07 -1.15 -18.15
C VAL A 419 -12.47 -0.16 -17.17
N ASP A 420 -11.88 -0.68 -16.11
CA ASP A 420 -11.21 0.13 -15.05
C ASP A 420 -9.70 0.28 -15.30
N LEU A 421 -9.19 -0.35 -16.37
CA LEU A 421 -7.78 -0.31 -16.73
C LEU A 421 -7.65 -0.17 -18.26
N VAL A 422 -6.80 0.75 -18.69
CA VAL A 422 -6.45 0.94 -20.11
C VAL A 422 -4.93 0.97 -20.24
N PRO A 423 -4.33 0.05 -21.03
CA PRO A 423 -2.91 0.10 -21.35
C PRO A 423 -2.56 1.29 -22.25
N VAL A 424 -1.38 1.88 -21.99
CA VAL A 424 -0.85 3.04 -22.74
C VAL A 424 0.27 2.58 -23.67
N LEU A 425 0.15 2.96 -24.93
CA LEU A 425 1.08 2.62 -26.00
C LEU A 425 2.02 3.78 -26.33
N ASP A 426 3.27 3.45 -26.62
CA ASP A 426 4.21 4.31 -27.31
C ASP A 426 4.87 3.52 -28.44
N GLY A 427 4.74 4.00 -29.68
CA GLY A 427 5.25 3.30 -30.87
C GLY A 427 4.73 1.85 -31.01
N GLY A 428 3.50 1.58 -30.57
CA GLY A 428 2.89 0.24 -30.62
C GLY A 428 3.31 -0.70 -29.48
N ARG A 429 4.13 -0.25 -28.53
CA ARG A 429 4.50 -1.02 -27.33
C ARG A 429 3.80 -0.48 -26.10
N VAL A 430 3.36 -1.36 -25.21
CA VAL A 430 2.81 -0.96 -23.92
C VAL A 430 3.93 -0.46 -23.01
N ILE A 431 3.82 0.79 -22.56
CA ILE A 431 4.78 1.43 -21.66
C ILE A 431 4.22 1.69 -20.26
N GLY A 432 2.91 1.55 -20.07
CA GLY A 432 2.24 1.76 -18.80
C GLY A 432 0.77 1.45 -18.86
N VAL A 433 0.06 1.76 -17.78
CA VAL A 433 -1.40 1.62 -17.66
C VAL A 433 -1.98 2.87 -17.00
N VAL A 434 -3.23 3.18 -17.31
CA VAL A 434 -4.04 4.14 -16.56
C VAL A 434 -5.17 3.37 -15.88
N LEU A 435 -5.39 3.64 -14.61
CA LEU A 435 -6.48 3.07 -13.83
C LEU A 435 -7.61 4.09 -13.66
N MET A 436 -8.85 3.62 -13.61
CA MET A 436 -10.01 4.48 -13.34
C MET A 436 -9.88 5.19 -11.98
N THR A 437 -9.28 4.51 -10.99
CA THR A 437 -9.01 5.09 -9.66
C THR A 437 -8.12 6.31 -9.74
N ASP A 438 -7.03 6.27 -10.52
CA ASP A 438 -6.08 7.38 -10.65
C ASP A 438 -6.75 8.59 -11.34
N ILE A 439 -7.59 8.33 -12.35
CA ILE A 439 -8.38 9.38 -13.01
C ILE A 439 -9.37 9.98 -12.02
N PHE A 440 -10.11 9.11 -11.30
CA PHE A 440 -11.09 9.57 -10.33
C PHE A 440 -10.45 10.42 -9.25
N ASP A 441 -9.30 10.01 -8.73
CA ASP A 441 -8.58 10.75 -7.69
C ASP A 441 -8.11 12.12 -8.21
N ASN A 442 -7.58 12.19 -9.44
CA ASN A 442 -7.21 13.46 -10.09
C ASN A 442 -8.44 14.37 -10.33
N VAL A 443 -9.55 13.82 -10.84
CA VAL A 443 -10.79 14.57 -11.06
C VAL A 443 -11.41 15.01 -9.74
N ALA A 444 -11.44 14.12 -8.74
CA ALA A 444 -11.90 14.43 -7.41
C ALA A 444 -11.06 15.54 -6.77
N GLN A 445 -9.74 15.44 -6.90
CA GLN A 445 -8.83 16.48 -6.42
C GLN A 445 -9.10 17.81 -7.12
N TYR A 446 -9.24 17.83 -8.43
CA TYR A 446 -9.55 19.04 -9.21
C TYR A 446 -10.91 19.64 -8.80
N ILE A 447 -11.96 18.83 -8.76
CA ILE A 447 -13.30 19.27 -8.34
C ILE A 447 -13.27 19.83 -6.92
N MET A 448 -12.53 19.15 -6.03
CA MET A 448 -12.42 19.53 -4.62
C MET A 448 -11.50 20.74 -4.41
N GLU A 449 -10.47 20.93 -5.24
CA GLU A 449 -9.61 22.12 -5.21
C GLU A 449 -10.29 23.34 -5.82
N GLY A 450 -11.11 23.17 -6.86
CA GLY A 450 -11.91 24.23 -7.49
C GLY A 450 -12.95 24.85 -6.54
N THR A 451 -13.27 24.17 -5.45
CA THR A 451 -14.16 24.68 -4.39
C THR A 451 -13.43 25.41 -3.26
N ALA A 452 -12.10 25.60 -3.35
CA ALA A 452 -11.24 26.13 -2.30
C ALA A 452 -10.63 27.52 -2.60
N SER A 453 -11.16 28.25 -3.59
CA SER A 453 -10.75 29.64 -3.91
C SER A 453 -11.84 30.64 -3.53
#